data_613bad2b86b8b7f57bbd30b0b01cadd2
#
_entry.id   613bad2b86b8b7f57bbd30b0b01cadd2
#
_cell.length_a   1.000
_cell.length_b   1.000
_cell.length_c   1.000
_cell.angle_alpha   90.00
_cell.angle_beta   90.00
_cell.angle_gamma   90.00
#
_symmetry.space_group_name_H-M   'P 1'
#
loop_
_entity.id
_entity.type
_entity.pdbx_description
1 polymer ?
#
loop_
_entity_poly.entity_id
_entity_poly.type
_entity_poly.pdbx_seq_one_letter_code
_entity_poly.pdbx_strand_id
1 'polypeptide(L)'
;MALWLLWLLLVTGGGSGGVPPVPRVPRAAPEPRAVAETPQEVPGSLQEVPEPPQAVPEPPRAVPGSPRAVSDAELREFSEQLLAADSNRAGPGQLQLNLEGSGSGTSRLFSYVSPELLARPTFSGLLALLDNYEPRTGRDEAESAEERREQRRFLAAALDTPVGALLERFVLSKGLYPSAEAFRADLHSMWFGLYSRSSGKALDSSGFEHVFHGEVKKGSVSGCHNWVQLQALERAGRLEYLGYSWDGPWTSFPDVLSLQFRWDGYSKPRGSLLVGSSPEFDLALFTVCFLARPDRPCHISLGGEAATIQTYTWDKQRLVASAYPLTP
;
A
#
# COMPACT_ATOMS: atom_id res chain seq x y z
N MET A 1 -24.92 -2.80 -55.24
CA MET A 1 -26.32 -3.22 -55.12
C MET A 1 -26.58 -3.23 -53.62
N ALA A 2 -27.12 -2.15 -53.01
CA ALA A 2 -28.53 -1.83 -52.78
C ALA A 2 -29.11 -2.74 -51.68
N LEU A 3 -29.66 -2.31 -50.58
CA LEU A 3 -30.67 -1.33 -50.13
C LEU A 3 -30.53 -1.15 -48.63
N TRP A 4 -30.47 0.02 -48.02
CA TRP A 4 -31.52 0.95 -47.55
C TRP A 4 -32.66 0.29 -46.72
N LEU A 5 -32.79 0.74 -45.45
CA LEU A 5 -34.06 1.25 -44.94
C LEU A 5 -33.88 2.04 -43.62
N LEU A 6 -34.25 3.33 -43.68
CA LEU A 6 -34.52 4.28 -42.60
C LEU A 6 -35.72 3.85 -41.76
N TRP A 7 -35.69 4.17 -40.44
CA TRP A 7 -36.89 4.48 -39.69
C TRP A 7 -36.66 5.69 -38.80
N LEU A 8 -37.27 6.80 -39.19
CA LEU A 8 -37.53 7.96 -38.37
C LEU A 8 -38.90 7.79 -37.69
N LEU A 9 -39.01 8.06 -36.40
CA LEU A 9 -40.27 8.46 -35.79
C LEU A 9 -40.03 9.48 -34.68
N LEU A 10 -40.51 10.66 -34.91
CA LEU A 10 -40.73 11.74 -33.96
C LEU A 10 -41.83 11.36 -32.95
N VAL A 11 -41.63 11.67 -31.66
CA VAL A 11 -42.73 12.02 -30.76
C VAL A 11 -42.27 13.17 -29.87
N THR A 12 -42.97 14.28 -30.00
CA THR A 12 -42.99 15.47 -29.15
C THR A 12 -43.82 15.21 -27.91
N GLY A 13 -43.36 15.67 -26.74
CA GLY A 13 -44.17 15.66 -25.53
C GLY A 13 -43.47 16.40 -24.40
N GLY A 14 -43.87 17.67 -24.17
CA GLY A 14 -43.42 18.49 -23.05
C GLY A 14 -44.03 18.02 -21.72
N GLY A 15 -43.27 18.17 -20.65
CA GLY A 15 -43.69 17.93 -19.29
C GLY A 15 -42.79 18.67 -18.31
N SER A 16 -43.28 19.80 -17.82
CA SER A 16 -42.73 20.55 -16.69
C SER A 16 -42.87 19.74 -15.41
N GLY A 17 -41.78 19.46 -14.72
CA GLY A 17 -41.77 18.74 -13.43
C GLY A 17 -40.77 19.32 -12.46
N GLY A 18 -41.30 19.86 -11.38
CA GLY A 18 -40.60 20.62 -10.35
C GLY A 18 -39.50 19.89 -9.60
N VAL A 19 -38.58 20.68 -9.07
CA VAL A 19 -37.48 20.32 -8.20
C VAL A 19 -38.03 19.83 -6.84
N PRO A 20 -37.63 18.66 -6.32
CA PRO A 20 -38.01 18.23 -4.99
C PRO A 20 -37.22 18.98 -3.90
N PRO A 21 -37.83 19.23 -2.72
CA PRO A 21 -37.21 20.01 -1.65
C PRO A 21 -36.11 19.21 -0.90
N VAL A 22 -35.06 19.93 -0.54
CA VAL A 22 -33.93 19.47 0.26
C VAL A 22 -34.38 19.14 1.70
N PRO A 23 -34.01 17.99 2.30
CA PRO A 23 -34.34 17.70 3.69
C PRO A 23 -33.56 18.58 4.67
N ARG A 24 -34.24 19.15 5.63
CA ARG A 24 -33.67 19.92 6.74
C ARG A 24 -33.02 18.98 7.77
N VAL A 25 -31.76 19.27 8.15
CA VAL A 25 -31.06 18.64 9.23
C VAL A 25 -31.66 19.06 10.58
N PRO A 26 -31.91 18.14 11.52
CA PRO A 26 -32.37 18.50 12.87
C PRO A 26 -31.25 19.12 13.71
N ARG A 27 -31.61 20.17 14.42
CA ARG A 27 -30.78 20.93 15.36
C ARG A 27 -30.54 20.08 16.62
N ALA A 28 -29.29 19.95 17.04
CA ALA A 28 -28.91 19.27 18.29
C ALA A 28 -29.44 19.99 19.52
N ALA A 29 -29.91 19.22 20.51
CA ALA A 29 -30.35 19.70 21.80
C ALA A 29 -29.15 20.02 22.71
N PRO A 30 -29.28 20.95 23.69
CA PRO A 30 -28.19 21.34 24.57
C PRO A 30 -27.94 20.34 25.69
N GLU A 31 -26.66 20.16 26.03
CA GLU A 31 -26.19 19.32 27.13
C GLU A 31 -26.54 19.91 28.51
N PRO A 32 -26.77 19.08 29.55
CA PRO A 32 -27.03 19.57 30.89
C PRO A 32 -25.73 19.98 31.60
N ARG A 33 -25.78 21.11 32.28
CA ARG A 33 -24.72 21.66 33.15
C ARG A 33 -24.50 20.76 34.38
N ALA A 34 -23.24 20.40 34.60
CA ALA A 34 -22.78 19.80 35.86
C ALA A 34 -22.76 20.83 37.00
N VAL A 35 -23.33 20.45 38.12
CA VAL A 35 -23.32 21.22 39.40
C VAL A 35 -22.03 20.84 40.12
N ALA A 36 -21.27 21.84 40.52
CA ALA A 36 -20.06 21.69 41.34
C ALA A 36 -20.46 21.54 42.83
N GLU A 37 -20.07 20.43 43.43
CA GLU A 37 -20.05 20.27 44.90
C GLU A 37 -18.66 20.54 45.46
N THR A 38 -18.59 21.42 46.44
CA THR A 38 -17.40 21.78 47.21
C THR A 38 -17.18 20.80 48.38
N PRO A 39 -15.98 20.27 48.58
CA PRO A 39 -15.68 19.54 49.83
C PRO A 39 -15.15 20.51 50.90
N GLN A 40 -15.67 20.35 52.11
CA GLN A 40 -15.22 21.05 53.36
C GLN A 40 -13.86 20.52 53.80
N GLU A 41 -13.01 21.45 54.22
CA GLU A 41 -11.75 21.20 54.94
C GLU A 41 -11.98 20.74 56.37
N VAL A 42 -11.17 19.75 56.79
CA VAL A 42 -10.97 19.40 58.23
C VAL A 42 -9.46 19.40 58.50
N PRO A 43 -8.98 20.13 59.55
CA PRO A 43 -7.54 20.20 59.82
C PRO A 43 -7.12 19.07 60.77
N GLY A 44 -6.03 18.41 60.41
CA GLY A 44 -5.37 17.42 61.28
C GLY A 44 -3.91 17.24 60.85
N SER A 45 -3.02 17.93 61.60
CA SER A 45 -1.57 17.81 61.48
C SER A 45 -1.07 16.46 61.94
N LEU A 46 -0.41 15.70 61.08
CA LEU A 46 0.50 14.60 61.48
C LEU A 46 1.83 14.80 60.74
N GLN A 47 2.91 14.81 61.52
CA GLN A 47 4.30 14.97 61.06
C GLN A 47 4.67 13.81 60.15
N GLU A 48 5.09 14.12 58.93
CA GLU A 48 5.68 13.15 58.00
C GLU A 48 7.10 12.77 58.43
N VAL A 49 7.33 11.48 58.59
CA VAL A 49 8.65 10.87 58.66
C VAL A 49 9.13 10.67 57.22
N PRO A 50 10.34 11.08 56.83
CA PRO A 50 10.81 10.91 55.45
C PRO A 50 11.00 9.41 55.12
N GLU A 51 10.29 8.93 54.09
CA GLU A 51 10.50 7.61 53.51
C GLU A 51 11.88 7.53 52.83
N PRO A 52 12.58 6.37 52.93
CA PRO A 52 13.82 6.17 52.19
C PRO A 52 13.57 6.20 50.66
N PRO A 53 14.55 6.64 49.85
CA PRO A 53 14.37 6.78 48.42
C PRO A 53 14.01 5.41 47.80
N GLN A 54 12.86 5.38 47.15
CA GLN A 54 12.43 4.21 46.40
C GLN A 54 13.43 3.93 45.26
N ALA A 55 13.93 2.71 45.22
CA ALA A 55 14.79 2.24 44.14
C ALA A 55 14.05 2.39 42.81
N VAL A 56 14.65 3.12 41.86
CA VAL A 56 14.19 3.19 40.47
C VAL A 56 14.11 1.79 39.95
N PRO A 57 12.95 1.29 39.45
CA PRO A 57 12.86 -0.05 38.93
C PRO A 57 13.80 -0.17 37.71
N GLU A 58 14.73 -1.11 37.76
CA GLU A 58 15.54 -1.47 36.61
C GLU A 58 14.61 -1.80 35.43
N PRO A 59 14.93 -1.35 34.20
CA PRO A 59 14.16 -1.74 33.04
C PRO A 59 14.18 -3.27 32.93
N PRO A 60 13.05 -3.90 32.58
CA PRO A 60 12.95 -5.36 32.55
C PRO A 60 14.04 -5.92 31.64
N ARG A 61 14.87 -6.81 32.17
CA ARG A 61 15.89 -7.54 31.38
C ARG A 61 15.14 -8.32 30.29
N ALA A 62 15.52 -8.04 29.02
CA ALA A 62 14.96 -8.75 27.88
C ALA A 62 15.17 -10.27 28.05
N VAL A 63 14.07 -11.01 28.06
CA VAL A 63 14.11 -12.48 28.05
C VAL A 63 14.69 -12.88 26.70
N PRO A 64 15.75 -13.70 26.65
CA PRO A 64 16.29 -14.18 25.38
C PRO A 64 15.20 -14.93 24.60
N GLY A 65 14.85 -14.43 23.39
CA GLY A 65 13.86 -15.07 22.50
C GLY A 65 12.49 -14.39 22.40
N SER A 66 12.21 -13.32 23.15
CA SER A 66 10.98 -12.53 22.93
C SER A 66 11.19 -11.52 21.78
N PRO A 67 10.21 -11.37 20.86
CA PRO A 67 10.28 -10.38 19.81
C PRO A 67 10.50 -8.99 20.39
N ARG A 68 11.55 -8.29 19.93
CA ARG A 68 11.82 -6.91 20.35
C ARG A 68 10.92 -5.98 19.57
N ALA A 69 10.17 -5.12 20.28
CA ALA A 69 9.40 -4.07 19.64
C ALA A 69 10.34 -3.18 18.79
N VAL A 70 9.97 -2.97 17.53
CA VAL A 70 10.69 -2.09 16.62
C VAL A 70 10.24 -0.66 16.87
N SER A 71 11.15 0.25 17.20
CA SER A 71 10.85 1.69 17.40
C SER A 71 10.69 2.42 16.05
N ASP A 72 10.09 3.62 16.08
CA ASP A 72 9.99 4.45 14.87
C ASP A 72 11.38 4.97 14.42
N ALA A 73 12.31 5.18 15.34
CA ALA A 73 13.68 5.54 14.99
C ALA A 73 14.37 4.40 14.21
N GLU A 74 14.21 3.16 14.66
CA GLU A 74 14.75 1.99 13.97
C GLU A 74 14.09 1.77 12.59
N LEU A 75 12.80 2.09 12.45
CA LEU A 75 12.12 2.01 11.15
C LEU A 75 12.64 3.06 10.16
N ARG A 76 12.86 4.30 10.62
CA ARG A 76 13.46 5.35 9.78
C ARG A 76 14.88 5.00 9.37
N GLU A 77 15.71 4.57 10.31
CA GLU A 77 17.07 4.15 10.01
C GLU A 77 17.09 2.96 9.04
N PHE A 78 16.24 1.96 9.27
CA PHE A 78 16.19 0.78 8.43
C PHE A 78 15.68 1.09 7.01
N SER A 79 14.69 1.96 6.85
CA SER A 79 14.22 2.39 5.53
C SER A 79 15.30 3.13 4.72
N GLU A 80 16.14 3.93 5.38
CA GLU A 80 17.33 4.54 4.75
C GLU A 80 18.36 3.49 4.34
N GLN A 81 18.59 2.47 5.17
CA GLN A 81 19.48 1.36 4.82
C GLN A 81 18.94 0.57 3.61
N LEU A 82 17.63 0.31 3.55
CA LEU A 82 17.00 -0.31 2.38
C LEU A 82 17.18 0.55 1.14
N LEU A 83 16.94 1.87 1.25
CA LEU A 83 17.12 2.80 0.14
C LEU A 83 18.57 2.84 -0.36
N ALA A 84 19.52 2.88 0.55
CA ALA A 84 20.95 2.87 0.18
C ALA A 84 21.36 1.56 -0.51
N ALA A 85 20.73 0.44 -0.14
CA ALA A 85 20.99 -0.88 -0.71
C ALA A 85 20.23 -1.15 -2.02
N ASP A 86 19.23 -0.32 -2.38
CA ASP A 86 18.44 -0.49 -3.59
C ASP A 86 19.23 -0.10 -4.84
N SER A 87 20.15 -0.95 -5.24
CA SER A 87 20.96 -0.80 -6.46
C SER A 87 20.17 -1.06 -7.74
N ASN A 88 19.00 -1.66 -7.64
CA ASN A 88 18.12 -1.96 -8.77
C ASN A 88 17.10 -0.86 -9.08
N ARG A 89 16.95 0.16 -8.23
CA ARG A 89 16.06 1.29 -8.52
C ARG A 89 16.42 2.00 -9.82
N ALA A 90 15.49 2.75 -10.37
CA ALA A 90 15.73 3.56 -11.56
C ALA A 90 16.84 4.60 -11.30
N GLY A 91 17.89 4.54 -12.11
CA GLY A 91 18.95 5.54 -12.11
C GLY A 91 18.63 6.72 -13.04
N PRO A 92 19.52 7.74 -13.08
CA PRO A 92 19.37 8.88 -13.97
C PRO A 92 19.18 8.43 -15.43
N GLY A 93 18.15 8.97 -16.09
CA GLY A 93 17.83 8.67 -17.49
C GLY A 93 17.16 7.32 -17.75
N GLN A 94 16.97 6.45 -16.74
CA GLN A 94 16.30 5.17 -16.93
C GLN A 94 14.77 5.24 -16.80
N LEU A 95 14.26 6.29 -16.19
CA LEU A 95 12.82 6.54 -16.03
C LEU A 95 12.56 8.03 -16.19
N GLN A 96 11.54 8.39 -16.99
CA GLN A 96 11.07 9.76 -17.17
C GLN A 96 9.55 9.79 -17.10
N LEU A 97 9.03 10.67 -16.25
CA LEU A 97 7.60 10.87 -16.04
C LEU A 97 7.12 12.15 -16.72
N ASN A 98 5.88 12.14 -17.16
CA ASN A 98 5.14 13.31 -17.60
C ASN A 98 3.95 13.51 -16.67
N LEU A 99 4.17 14.24 -15.57
CA LEU A 99 3.14 14.48 -14.55
C LEU A 99 2.11 15.51 -15.02
N GLU A 100 2.50 16.43 -15.90
CA GLU A 100 1.64 17.53 -16.36
C GLU A 100 0.49 17.11 -17.29
N GLY A 101 0.21 15.85 -17.44
CA GLY A 101 -0.75 15.29 -18.35
C GLY A 101 -1.88 16.24 -18.74
N SER A 102 -2.28 16.26 -20.00
CA SER A 102 -3.16 17.28 -20.61
C SER A 102 -4.62 17.25 -20.13
N GLY A 103 -4.99 16.46 -19.14
CA GLY A 103 -6.39 16.30 -18.71
C GLY A 103 -7.33 15.71 -19.78
N SER A 104 -6.81 15.49 -20.99
CA SER A 104 -7.56 15.02 -22.17
C SER A 104 -7.57 13.50 -22.35
N GLY A 105 -6.98 12.75 -21.39
CA GLY A 105 -6.92 11.27 -21.43
C GLY A 105 -5.96 10.68 -22.49
N THR A 106 -5.22 11.53 -23.21
CA THR A 106 -4.27 11.13 -24.27
C THR A 106 -2.81 11.20 -23.82
N SER A 107 -2.53 11.79 -22.66
CA SER A 107 -1.17 11.91 -22.14
C SER A 107 -0.74 10.63 -21.45
N ARG A 108 0.49 10.22 -21.75
CA ARG A 108 1.14 9.11 -21.06
C ARG A 108 1.83 9.61 -19.81
N LEU A 109 1.73 8.83 -18.72
CA LEU A 109 2.49 9.08 -17.49
C LEU A 109 3.99 8.81 -17.71
N PHE A 110 4.31 7.69 -18.38
CA PHE A 110 5.69 7.29 -18.63
C PHE A 110 6.13 7.77 -20.02
N SER A 111 6.94 8.84 -20.07
CA SER A 111 7.54 9.30 -21.32
C SER A 111 8.71 8.41 -21.77
N TYR A 112 9.43 7.81 -20.82
CA TYR A 112 10.47 6.81 -21.06
C TYR A 112 10.66 5.87 -19.89
N VAL A 113 10.88 4.59 -20.19
CA VAL A 113 11.36 3.56 -19.23
C VAL A 113 12.39 2.70 -19.94
N SER A 114 13.59 2.58 -19.35
CA SER A 114 14.69 1.80 -19.91
C SER A 114 14.33 0.30 -19.99
N PRO A 115 14.49 -0.33 -21.17
CA PRO A 115 14.32 -1.77 -21.29
C PRO A 115 15.30 -2.56 -20.41
N GLU A 116 16.51 -2.07 -20.20
CA GLU A 116 17.53 -2.69 -19.35
C GLU A 116 17.13 -2.67 -17.87
N LEU A 117 16.40 -1.64 -17.43
CA LEU A 117 15.82 -1.58 -16.09
C LEU A 117 14.78 -2.69 -15.91
N LEU A 118 13.85 -2.82 -16.85
CA LEU A 118 12.79 -3.83 -16.81
C LEU A 118 13.30 -5.26 -17.02
N ALA A 119 14.50 -5.44 -17.60
CA ALA A 119 15.14 -6.74 -17.78
C ALA A 119 15.86 -7.25 -16.52
N ARG A 120 16.03 -6.44 -15.47
CA ARG A 120 16.63 -6.89 -14.21
C ARG A 120 15.79 -8.01 -13.58
N PRO A 121 16.42 -8.98 -12.87
CA PRO A 121 15.71 -10.20 -12.43
C PRO A 121 14.43 -9.96 -11.63
N THR A 122 14.41 -9.00 -10.72
CA THR A 122 13.25 -8.69 -9.90
C THR A 122 12.14 -7.99 -10.69
N PHE A 123 12.49 -7.10 -11.64
CA PHE A 123 11.52 -6.47 -12.55
C PHE A 123 10.92 -7.48 -13.51
N SER A 124 11.75 -8.31 -14.16
CA SER A 124 11.25 -9.35 -15.08
C SER A 124 10.43 -10.41 -14.33
N GLY A 125 10.82 -10.75 -13.09
CA GLY A 125 10.06 -11.64 -12.23
C GLY A 125 8.71 -11.05 -11.82
N LEU A 126 8.65 -9.75 -11.50
CA LEU A 126 7.38 -9.06 -11.25
C LEU A 126 6.51 -9.06 -12.50
N LEU A 127 7.06 -8.68 -13.66
CA LEU A 127 6.30 -8.63 -14.92
C LEU A 127 5.72 -9.99 -15.30
N ALA A 128 6.42 -11.11 -15.02
CA ALA A 128 5.90 -12.45 -15.22
C ALA A 128 4.74 -12.81 -14.28
N LEU A 129 4.68 -12.20 -13.08
CA LEU A 129 3.59 -12.42 -12.14
C LEU A 129 2.33 -11.61 -12.49
N LEU A 130 2.48 -10.51 -13.22
CA LEU A 130 1.36 -9.58 -13.46
C LEU A 130 0.30 -10.13 -14.43
N ASP A 131 0.57 -11.18 -15.17
CA ASP A 131 -0.41 -11.84 -16.05
C ASP A 131 -1.14 -13.03 -15.40
N ASN A 132 -0.81 -13.35 -14.15
CA ASN A 132 -1.38 -14.48 -13.42
C ASN A 132 -2.76 -14.18 -12.80
N TYR A 133 -3.21 -12.93 -12.79
CA TYR A 133 -4.37 -12.52 -11.97
C TYR A 133 -5.60 -12.14 -12.79
N GLU A 134 -6.77 -12.60 -12.35
CA GLU A 134 -8.07 -12.10 -12.84
C GLU A 134 -8.38 -10.75 -12.17
N PRO A 135 -8.42 -9.65 -12.92
CA PRO A 135 -8.58 -8.32 -12.30
C PRO A 135 -9.87 -8.12 -11.51
N ARG A 136 -10.92 -8.89 -11.80
CA ARG A 136 -12.24 -8.70 -11.19
C ARG A 136 -12.43 -9.58 -9.98
N THR A 137 -12.61 -8.98 -8.81
CA THR A 137 -12.97 -9.71 -7.60
C THR A 137 -14.28 -10.49 -7.76
N GLY A 138 -14.43 -11.58 -7.02
CA GLY A 138 -15.60 -12.46 -7.03
C GLY A 138 -15.45 -13.73 -7.87
N ARG A 139 -14.26 -13.95 -8.43
CA ARG A 139 -13.89 -15.18 -9.12
C ARG A 139 -12.75 -15.86 -8.37
N ASP A 140 -12.80 -17.18 -8.26
CA ASP A 140 -11.72 -17.93 -7.62
C ASP A 140 -10.42 -17.78 -8.42
N GLU A 141 -9.33 -17.46 -7.74
CA GLU A 141 -7.98 -17.57 -8.27
C GLU A 141 -7.54 -19.03 -8.26
N ALA A 142 -7.39 -19.60 -9.44
CA ALA A 142 -6.95 -20.98 -9.63
C ALA A 142 -5.45 -21.01 -9.88
N GLU A 143 -4.65 -21.03 -8.83
CA GLU A 143 -3.19 -21.07 -8.97
C GLU A 143 -2.68 -22.35 -9.64
N SER A 144 -2.08 -22.20 -10.80
CA SER A 144 -1.37 -23.27 -11.50
C SER A 144 -0.04 -23.62 -10.83
N ALA A 145 0.56 -24.75 -11.22
CA ALA A 145 1.89 -25.11 -10.78
C ALA A 145 2.97 -24.15 -11.34
N GLU A 146 2.71 -23.51 -12.50
CA GLU A 146 3.62 -22.51 -13.10
C GLU A 146 3.60 -21.22 -12.30
N GLU A 147 2.43 -20.66 -12.03
CA GLU A 147 2.26 -19.45 -11.22
C GLU A 147 2.93 -19.58 -9.86
N ARG A 148 2.74 -20.72 -9.17
CA ARG A 148 3.47 -20.99 -7.92
C ARG A 148 4.99 -21.08 -8.09
N ARG A 149 5.51 -21.47 -9.26
CA ARG A 149 6.95 -21.42 -9.55
C ARG A 149 7.42 -19.99 -9.76
N GLU A 150 6.63 -19.15 -10.42
CA GLU A 150 6.93 -17.74 -10.65
C GLU A 150 6.93 -16.95 -9.34
N GLN A 151 5.97 -17.17 -8.46
CA GLN A 151 5.97 -16.59 -7.11
C GLN A 151 7.27 -16.92 -6.36
N ARG A 152 7.67 -18.20 -6.36
CA ARG A 152 8.91 -18.62 -5.71
C ARG A 152 10.17 -18.03 -6.36
N ARG A 153 10.20 -17.93 -7.70
CA ARG A 153 11.32 -17.31 -8.44
C ARG A 153 11.44 -15.84 -8.11
N PHE A 154 10.32 -15.12 -8.09
CA PHE A 154 10.30 -13.71 -7.74
C PHE A 154 10.80 -13.47 -6.32
N LEU A 155 10.27 -14.19 -5.32
CA LEU A 155 10.73 -14.07 -3.94
C LEU A 155 12.20 -14.46 -3.78
N ALA A 156 12.66 -15.52 -4.45
CA ALA A 156 14.05 -15.91 -4.42
C ALA A 156 14.96 -14.81 -5.01
N ALA A 157 14.60 -14.25 -6.17
CA ALA A 157 15.31 -13.14 -6.78
C ALA A 157 15.33 -11.90 -5.89
N ALA A 158 14.20 -11.56 -5.24
CA ALA A 158 14.10 -10.42 -4.32
C ALA A 158 14.99 -10.62 -3.07
N LEU A 159 15.00 -11.81 -2.49
CA LEU A 159 15.79 -12.13 -1.29
C LEU A 159 17.30 -12.29 -1.60
N ASP A 160 17.68 -12.56 -2.84
CA ASP A 160 19.08 -12.62 -3.29
C ASP A 160 19.69 -11.22 -3.57
N THR A 161 18.94 -10.15 -3.36
CA THR A 161 19.45 -8.78 -3.47
C THR A 161 20.00 -8.26 -2.14
N PRO A 162 20.82 -7.19 -2.15
CA PRO A 162 21.23 -6.52 -0.92
C PRO A 162 20.05 -6.06 -0.06
N VAL A 163 18.95 -5.60 -0.68
CA VAL A 163 17.69 -5.21 0.00
C VAL A 163 17.05 -6.40 0.69
N GLY A 164 16.90 -7.52 0.00
CA GLY A 164 16.34 -8.75 0.57
C GLY A 164 17.18 -9.31 1.71
N ALA A 165 18.52 -9.31 1.56
CA ALA A 165 19.45 -9.72 2.61
C ALA A 165 19.37 -8.80 3.86
N LEU A 166 19.15 -7.50 3.68
CA LEU A 166 18.92 -6.58 4.79
C LEU A 166 17.60 -6.89 5.50
N LEU A 167 16.52 -7.09 4.76
CA LEU A 167 15.22 -7.46 5.33
C LEU A 167 15.32 -8.74 6.18
N GLU A 168 15.90 -9.80 5.63
CA GLU A 168 16.06 -11.07 6.33
C GLU A 168 16.87 -10.91 7.63
N ARG A 169 18.01 -10.21 7.57
CA ARG A 169 18.82 -9.92 8.76
C ARG A 169 18.06 -9.11 9.80
N PHE A 170 17.30 -8.10 9.37
CA PHE A 170 16.53 -7.26 10.27
C PHE A 170 15.49 -8.07 11.04
N VAL A 171 14.66 -8.83 10.36
CA VAL A 171 13.59 -9.61 11.01
C VAL A 171 14.13 -10.68 11.95
N LEU A 172 15.26 -11.28 11.63
CA LEU A 172 15.96 -12.24 12.51
C LEU A 172 16.58 -11.54 13.73
N SER A 173 17.27 -10.41 13.53
CA SER A 173 17.89 -9.64 14.62
C SER A 173 16.89 -9.10 15.63
N LYS A 174 15.65 -8.84 15.19
CA LYS A 174 14.53 -8.42 16.06
C LYS A 174 13.81 -9.60 16.72
N GLY A 175 14.18 -10.83 16.40
CA GLY A 175 13.52 -12.04 16.91
C GLY A 175 12.10 -12.18 16.40
N LEU A 176 11.75 -11.55 15.27
CA LEU A 176 10.41 -11.68 14.65
C LEU A 176 10.22 -13.09 14.07
N TYR A 177 11.32 -13.74 13.69
CA TYR A 177 11.35 -15.10 13.18
C TYR A 177 12.50 -15.90 13.82
N PRO A 178 12.30 -17.20 14.04
CA PRO A 178 13.32 -18.07 14.64
C PRO A 178 14.44 -18.44 13.64
N SER A 179 14.16 -18.41 12.34
CA SER A 179 15.13 -18.74 11.29
C SER A 179 14.77 -18.08 9.95
N ALA A 180 15.72 -18.07 9.02
CA ALA A 180 15.52 -17.59 7.66
C ALA A 180 14.46 -18.41 6.91
N GLU A 181 14.46 -19.73 7.10
CA GLU A 181 13.48 -20.62 6.47
C GLU A 181 12.06 -20.31 6.94
N ALA A 182 11.88 -20.09 8.25
CA ALA A 182 10.58 -19.69 8.82
C ALA A 182 10.12 -18.33 8.27
N PHE A 183 11.03 -17.37 8.14
CA PHE A 183 10.72 -16.09 7.53
C PHE A 183 10.33 -16.23 6.05
N ARG A 184 11.09 -16.95 5.24
CA ARG A 184 10.83 -17.14 3.81
C ARG A 184 9.51 -17.86 3.56
N ALA A 185 9.18 -18.87 4.36
CA ALA A 185 7.90 -19.57 4.28
C ALA A 185 6.72 -18.64 4.61
N ASP A 186 6.84 -17.84 5.68
CA ASP A 186 5.80 -16.89 6.08
C ASP A 186 5.69 -15.71 5.10
N LEU A 187 6.80 -15.22 4.54
CA LEU A 187 6.81 -14.17 3.52
C LEU A 187 6.00 -14.59 2.28
N HIS A 188 6.16 -15.84 1.82
CA HIS A 188 5.34 -16.37 0.74
C HIS A 188 3.87 -16.38 1.12
N SER A 189 3.53 -16.96 2.27
CA SER A 189 2.14 -17.01 2.74
C SER A 189 1.53 -15.62 2.93
N MET A 190 2.29 -14.70 3.51
CA MET A 190 1.90 -13.31 3.79
C MET A 190 1.47 -12.56 2.52
N TRP A 191 2.19 -12.74 1.42
CA TRP A 191 1.96 -12.01 0.18
C TRP A 191 1.08 -12.75 -0.83
N PHE A 192 1.19 -14.09 -0.91
CA PHE A 192 0.49 -14.90 -1.90
C PHE A 192 -0.63 -15.78 -1.31
N GLY A 193 -0.82 -15.77 0.00
CA GLY A 193 -1.94 -16.46 0.62
C GLY A 193 -3.26 -15.89 0.16
N LEU A 194 -4.13 -16.75 -0.41
CA LEU A 194 -5.42 -16.34 -0.97
C LEU A 194 -6.46 -16.12 0.12
N TYR A 195 -7.30 -15.12 -0.09
CA TYR A 195 -8.46 -14.81 0.76
C TYR A 195 -9.61 -14.23 -0.06
N SER A 196 -10.81 -14.16 0.52
CA SER A 196 -11.97 -13.61 -0.17
C SER A 196 -12.12 -12.12 0.10
N ARG A 197 -11.81 -11.28 -0.89
CA ARG A 197 -12.03 -9.82 -0.85
C ARG A 197 -13.45 -9.43 -1.26
N SER A 198 -14.12 -10.27 -2.02
CA SER A 198 -15.54 -10.15 -2.30
C SER A 198 -16.38 -10.63 -1.10
N SER A 199 -17.67 -10.33 -1.10
CA SER A 199 -18.59 -10.82 -0.05
C SER A 199 -18.99 -12.29 -0.22
N GLY A 200 -18.34 -13.03 -1.13
CA GLY A 200 -18.59 -14.43 -1.44
C GLY A 200 -17.66 -15.41 -0.72
N LYS A 201 -17.61 -16.64 -1.22
CA LYS A 201 -16.69 -17.69 -0.77
C LYS A 201 -15.47 -17.84 -1.67
N ALA A 202 -15.46 -17.12 -2.81
CA ALA A 202 -14.35 -17.16 -3.74
C ALA A 202 -13.06 -16.69 -3.08
N LEU A 203 -11.97 -17.43 -3.24
CA LEU A 203 -10.62 -16.99 -2.88
C LEU A 203 -10.11 -16.16 -4.08
N ASP A 204 -10.41 -14.89 -4.06
CA ASP A 204 -10.38 -13.97 -5.20
C ASP A 204 -9.38 -12.82 -5.04
N SER A 205 -8.43 -12.96 -4.13
CA SER A 205 -7.40 -11.93 -3.90
C SER A 205 -6.25 -12.47 -3.04
N SER A 206 -5.11 -11.83 -3.18
CA SER A 206 -3.97 -11.95 -2.28
C SER A 206 -3.38 -10.57 -1.98
N GLY A 207 -2.44 -10.50 -1.02
CA GLY A 207 -1.72 -9.26 -0.73
C GLY A 207 -0.92 -8.78 -1.94
N PHE A 208 -0.24 -9.70 -2.62
CA PHE A 208 0.55 -9.38 -3.80
C PHE A 208 -0.32 -8.87 -4.95
N GLU A 209 -1.39 -9.59 -5.27
CA GLU A 209 -2.34 -9.15 -6.29
C GLU A 209 -2.84 -7.74 -5.98
N HIS A 210 -3.39 -7.51 -4.80
CA HIS A 210 -3.95 -6.21 -4.45
C HIS A 210 -2.93 -5.07 -4.55
N VAL A 211 -1.73 -5.26 -4.01
CA VAL A 211 -0.72 -4.19 -3.92
C VAL A 211 0.00 -4.00 -5.25
N PHE A 212 0.50 -5.08 -5.86
CA PHE A 212 1.35 -4.99 -7.04
C PHE A 212 0.57 -4.99 -8.35
N HIS A 213 -0.45 -5.84 -8.49
CA HIS A 213 -1.26 -5.91 -9.72
C HIS A 213 -2.46 -4.95 -9.67
N GLY A 214 -3.23 -4.97 -8.58
CA GLY A 214 -4.48 -4.24 -8.45
C GLY A 214 -5.69 -5.06 -8.89
N GLU A 215 -6.87 -4.61 -8.49
CA GLU A 215 -8.14 -5.32 -8.66
C GLU A 215 -9.24 -4.36 -9.11
N VAL A 216 -10.27 -4.90 -9.74
CA VAL A 216 -11.53 -4.19 -10.01
C VAL A 216 -12.60 -4.70 -9.05
N LYS A 217 -13.00 -3.85 -8.11
CA LYS A 217 -14.02 -4.15 -7.11
C LYS A 217 -15.18 -3.17 -7.21
N LYS A 218 -16.40 -3.69 -7.40
CA LYS A 218 -17.63 -2.86 -7.49
C LYS A 218 -17.51 -1.71 -8.51
N GLY A 219 -16.87 -1.94 -9.63
CA GLY A 219 -16.75 -0.95 -10.71
C GLY A 219 -15.67 0.12 -10.50
N SER A 220 -14.77 -0.05 -9.54
CA SER A 220 -13.64 0.85 -9.30
C SER A 220 -12.35 0.05 -9.14
N VAL A 221 -11.20 0.67 -9.48
CA VAL A 221 -9.89 0.08 -9.23
C VAL A 221 -9.57 0.15 -7.74
N SER A 222 -9.21 -0.99 -7.17
CA SER A 222 -8.77 -1.18 -5.79
C SER A 222 -7.31 -1.66 -5.78
N GLY A 223 -6.50 -1.24 -4.82
CA GLY A 223 -5.06 -1.57 -4.83
C GLY A 223 -4.31 -0.87 -5.97
N CYS A 224 -3.43 -1.60 -6.66
CA CYS A 224 -2.59 -1.09 -7.76
C CYS A 224 -1.63 0.02 -7.28
N HIS A 225 -0.72 -0.34 -6.38
CA HIS A 225 0.23 0.57 -5.73
C HIS A 225 1.68 0.37 -6.23
N ASN A 226 1.85 -0.21 -7.41
CA ASN A 226 3.15 -0.47 -8.01
C ASN A 226 3.29 0.22 -9.38
N TRP A 227 4.39 0.96 -9.59
CA TRP A 227 4.60 1.73 -10.79
C TRP A 227 4.91 0.86 -12.04
N VAL A 228 5.50 -0.33 -11.85
CA VAL A 228 5.80 -1.25 -12.96
C VAL A 228 4.51 -1.77 -13.57
N GLN A 229 3.49 -2.04 -12.74
CA GLN A 229 2.15 -2.41 -13.21
C GLN A 229 1.50 -1.26 -14.01
N LEU A 230 1.57 -0.02 -13.50
CA LEU A 230 1.02 1.12 -14.24
C LEU A 230 1.71 1.27 -15.60
N GLN A 231 3.04 1.11 -15.65
CA GLN A 231 3.81 1.14 -16.90
C GLN A 231 3.39 0.02 -17.86
N ALA A 232 3.21 -1.21 -17.35
CA ALA A 232 2.76 -2.35 -18.17
C ALA A 232 1.36 -2.11 -18.74
N LEU A 233 0.43 -1.61 -17.94
CA LEU A 233 -0.93 -1.25 -18.37
C LEU A 233 -0.92 -0.11 -19.39
N GLU A 234 -0.12 0.92 -19.18
CA GLU A 234 0.00 2.05 -20.12
C GLU A 234 0.58 1.59 -21.46
N ARG A 235 1.63 0.76 -21.43
CA ARG A 235 2.23 0.17 -22.63
C ARG A 235 1.24 -0.71 -23.40
N ALA A 236 0.37 -1.41 -22.69
CA ALA A 236 -0.71 -2.24 -23.28
C ALA A 236 -1.91 -1.41 -23.77
N GLY A 237 -1.92 -0.09 -23.58
CA GLY A 237 -3.05 0.78 -23.95
C GLY A 237 -4.28 0.61 -23.05
N ARG A 238 -4.10 0.05 -21.86
CA ARG A 238 -5.15 -0.24 -20.86
C ARG A 238 -5.24 0.79 -19.75
N LEU A 239 -4.24 1.69 -19.64
CA LEU A 239 -4.21 2.78 -18.66
C LEU A 239 -4.50 4.11 -19.35
N GLU A 240 -5.42 4.89 -18.78
CA GLU A 240 -5.67 6.29 -19.08
C GLU A 240 -5.20 7.12 -17.88
N TYR A 241 -4.08 7.83 -18.02
CA TYR A 241 -3.58 8.73 -16.99
C TYR A 241 -4.40 10.02 -16.98
N LEU A 242 -4.90 10.42 -15.81
CA LEU A 242 -5.78 11.58 -15.64
C LEU A 242 -5.11 12.76 -14.92
N GLY A 243 -3.94 12.52 -14.30
CA GLY A 243 -3.21 13.54 -13.58
C GLY A 243 -2.72 13.04 -12.23
N TYR A 244 -2.00 13.90 -11.52
CA TYR A 244 -1.55 13.65 -10.15
C TYR A 244 -2.27 14.59 -9.18
N SER A 245 -2.39 14.17 -7.93
CA SER A 245 -2.94 14.97 -6.84
C SER A 245 -1.88 15.35 -5.81
N TRP A 246 -0.75 14.65 -5.82
CA TRP A 246 0.39 14.94 -4.97
C TRP A 246 1.67 14.38 -5.57
N ASP A 247 2.74 15.16 -5.47
CA ASP A 247 4.11 14.85 -5.87
C ASP A 247 5.00 15.16 -4.68
N GLY A 248 5.84 14.22 -4.31
CA GLY A 248 6.67 14.31 -3.11
C GLY A 248 7.83 15.30 -3.23
N PRO A 249 8.55 15.54 -2.13
CA PRO A 249 9.69 16.45 -2.13
C PRO A 249 10.95 15.84 -2.78
N TRP A 250 10.90 14.59 -3.23
CA TRP A 250 12.06 13.88 -3.77
C TRP A 250 12.41 14.39 -5.18
N THR A 251 13.68 14.65 -5.39
CA THR A 251 14.21 15.05 -6.71
C THR A 251 14.89 13.90 -7.45
N SER A 252 14.92 12.73 -6.84
CA SER A 252 15.46 11.49 -7.39
C SER A 252 14.61 10.29 -6.98
N PHE A 253 14.67 9.22 -7.73
CA PHE A 253 13.94 7.99 -7.42
C PHE A 253 14.52 7.24 -6.21
N PRO A 254 13.66 6.59 -5.43
CA PRO A 254 12.20 6.54 -5.56
C PRO A 254 11.54 7.86 -5.15
N ASP A 255 10.43 8.17 -5.79
CA ASP A 255 9.53 9.26 -5.46
C ASP A 255 8.19 8.70 -5.01
N VAL A 256 7.44 9.46 -4.19
CA VAL A 256 6.08 9.09 -3.74
C VAL A 256 5.08 9.95 -4.48
N LEU A 257 4.20 9.32 -5.23
CA LEU A 257 3.19 10.01 -6.02
C LEU A 257 1.78 9.59 -5.61
N SER A 258 0.82 10.51 -5.77
CA SER A 258 -0.62 10.22 -5.74
C SER A 258 -1.22 10.58 -7.09
N LEU A 259 -1.77 9.57 -7.77
CA LEU A 259 -2.22 9.65 -9.15
C LEU A 259 -3.71 9.38 -9.28
N GLN A 260 -4.29 9.88 -10.38
CA GLN A 260 -5.62 9.55 -10.84
C GLN A 260 -5.52 8.88 -12.22
N PHE A 261 -6.21 7.76 -12.38
CA PHE A 261 -6.19 7.04 -13.65
C PHE A 261 -7.44 6.18 -13.85
N ARG A 262 -7.62 5.68 -15.08
CA ARG A 262 -8.54 4.58 -15.37
C ARG A 262 -7.77 3.40 -15.90
N TRP A 263 -8.21 2.23 -15.51
CA TRP A 263 -7.73 0.95 -16.02
C TRP A 263 -8.91 0.21 -16.66
N ASP A 264 -8.85 -0.03 -17.98
CA ASP A 264 -9.96 -0.61 -18.78
C ASP A 264 -11.30 0.11 -18.54
N GLY A 265 -11.27 1.43 -18.37
CA GLY A 265 -12.45 2.25 -18.10
C GLY A 265 -12.88 2.34 -16.62
N TYR A 266 -12.33 1.52 -15.73
CA TYR A 266 -12.58 1.58 -14.28
C TYR A 266 -11.73 2.66 -13.62
N SER A 267 -12.35 3.50 -12.81
CA SER A 267 -11.68 4.66 -12.19
C SER A 267 -10.89 4.30 -10.95
N LYS A 268 -9.70 4.90 -10.83
CA LYS A 268 -8.92 5.06 -9.59
C LYS A 268 -8.83 6.55 -9.28
N PRO A 269 -9.69 7.09 -8.41
CA PRO A 269 -9.71 8.53 -8.15
C PRO A 269 -8.53 9.01 -7.30
N ARG A 270 -7.89 8.10 -6.55
CA ARG A 270 -6.66 8.34 -5.79
C ARG A 270 -5.91 7.02 -5.64
N GLY A 271 -4.70 6.96 -6.17
CA GLY A 271 -3.78 5.84 -6.01
C GLY A 271 -2.39 6.37 -5.68
N SER A 272 -1.87 6.04 -4.51
CA SER A 272 -0.51 6.40 -4.10
C SER A 272 0.44 5.24 -4.32
N LEU A 273 1.68 5.53 -4.70
CA LEU A 273 2.71 4.53 -4.96
C LEU A 273 4.11 5.14 -4.85
N LEU A 274 5.10 4.27 -4.73
CA LEU A 274 6.50 4.61 -4.94
C LEU A 274 6.79 4.48 -6.43
N VAL A 275 7.48 5.45 -7.02
CA VAL A 275 7.89 5.42 -8.43
C VAL A 275 9.39 5.35 -8.53
N GLY A 276 9.88 4.50 -9.43
CA GLY A 276 11.31 4.31 -9.67
C GLY A 276 12.03 3.42 -8.66
N SER A 277 11.36 2.97 -7.58
CA SER A 277 11.85 1.92 -6.69
C SER A 277 11.99 0.58 -7.41
N SER A 278 12.86 -0.30 -6.91
CA SER A 278 12.87 -1.69 -7.35
C SER A 278 11.70 -2.50 -6.73
N PRO A 279 11.26 -3.60 -7.38
CA PRO A 279 10.23 -4.47 -6.82
C PRO A 279 10.60 -5.07 -5.46
N GLU A 280 11.87 -5.43 -5.25
CA GLU A 280 12.37 -5.92 -3.98
C GLU A 280 12.38 -4.85 -2.88
N PHE A 281 12.58 -3.58 -3.25
CA PHE A 281 12.51 -2.48 -2.31
C PHE A 281 11.07 -2.29 -1.80
N ASP A 282 10.10 -2.21 -2.71
CA ASP A 282 8.68 -2.11 -2.34
C ASP A 282 8.27 -3.30 -1.45
N LEU A 283 8.63 -4.52 -1.86
CA LEU A 283 8.33 -5.74 -1.10
C LEU A 283 8.93 -5.67 0.32
N ALA A 284 10.21 -5.29 0.44
CA ALA A 284 10.90 -5.23 1.73
C ALA A 284 10.35 -4.14 2.65
N LEU A 285 10.14 -2.93 2.11
CA LEU A 285 9.61 -1.80 2.86
C LEU A 285 8.20 -2.08 3.38
N PHE A 286 7.33 -2.58 2.51
CA PHE A 286 5.96 -2.93 2.89
C PHE A 286 5.93 -4.10 3.88
N THR A 287 6.79 -5.11 3.72
CA THR A 287 6.90 -6.24 4.65
C THR A 287 7.34 -5.79 6.03
N VAL A 288 8.38 -4.97 6.17
CA VAL A 288 8.83 -4.51 7.49
C VAL A 288 7.78 -3.65 8.17
N CYS A 289 7.10 -2.78 7.43
CA CYS A 289 6.00 -1.96 7.95
C CYS A 289 4.81 -2.84 8.38
N PHE A 290 4.44 -3.84 7.59
CA PHE A 290 3.40 -4.80 7.94
C PHE A 290 3.71 -5.57 9.23
N LEU A 291 4.95 -6.02 9.40
CA LEU A 291 5.36 -6.76 10.59
C LEU A 291 5.50 -5.87 11.84
N ALA A 292 5.98 -4.63 11.68
CA ALA A 292 6.25 -3.74 12.79
C ALA A 292 5.03 -2.89 13.21
N ARG A 293 4.16 -2.56 12.28
CA ARG A 293 3.02 -1.64 12.47
C ARG A 293 1.75 -2.17 11.77
N PRO A 294 1.30 -3.42 12.05
CA PRO A 294 0.07 -3.94 11.42
C PRO A 294 -1.10 -3.00 11.71
N ASP A 295 -1.89 -2.67 10.68
CA ASP A 295 -3.09 -1.81 10.72
C ASP A 295 -2.84 -0.37 11.24
N ARG A 296 -1.58 0.08 11.26
CA ARG A 296 -1.20 1.41 11.76
C ARG A 296 -0.20 2.08 10.82
N PRO A 297 -0.12 3.43 10.85
CA PRO A 297 0.92 4.15 10.13
C PRO A 297 2.32 3.71 10.54
N CYS A 298 3.17 3.47 9.54
CA CYS A 298 4.58 3.13 9.68
C CYS A 298 5.40 4.34 9.21
N HIS A 299 5.97 5.08 10.16
CA HIS A 299 6.75 6.27 9.87
C HIS A 299 8.18 5.88 9.48
N ILE A 300 8.57 6.25 8.28
CA ILE A 300 9.86 5.94 7.65
C ILE A 300 10.60 7.21 7.22
N SER A 301 11.80 7.05 6.70
CA SER A 301 12.58 8.09 6.03
C SER A 301 13.12 7.56 4.71
N LEU A 302 13.09 8.38 3.67
CA LEU A 302 13.63 8.08 2.35
C LEU A 302 14.51 9.25 1.90
N GLY A 303 15.84 9.07 1.87
CA GLY A 303 16.77 10.14 1.49
C GLY A 303 16.72 11.36 2.43
N GLY A 304 16.42 11.15 3.70
CA GLY A 304 16.28 12.19 4.72
C GLY A 304 14.87 12.80 4.83
N GLU A 305 13.99 12.54 3.86
CA GLU A 305 12.61 13.03 3.86
C GLU A 305 11.67 12.07 4.57
N ALA A 306 10.71 12.61 5.31
CA ALA A 306 9.74 11.81 6.04
C ALA A 306 8.67 11.25 5.09
N ALA A 307 8.39 9.96 5.21
CA ALA A 307 7.29 9.30 4.54
C ALA A 307 6.53 8.38 5.51
N THR A 308 5.35 7.95 5.10
CA THR A 308 4.53 7.05 5.91
C THR A 308 3.96 5.97 5.03
N ILE A 309 4.14 4.71 5.43
CA ILE A 309 3.50 3.56 4.81
C ILE A 309 2.31 3.14 5.66
N GLN A 310 1.18 2.92 5.03
CA GLN A 310 0.01 2.29 5.65
C GLN A 310 -0.08 0.85 5.20
N THR A 311 -0.25 -0.06 6.15
CA THR A 311 -0.53 -1.48 5.88
C THR A 311 -1.82 -1.90 6.56
N TYR A 312 -2.45 -2.95 6.02
CA TYR A 312 -3.64 -3.57 6.59
C TYR A 312 -3.50 -5.08 6.58
N THR A 313 -3.97 -5.71 7.66
CA THR A 313 -4.07 -7.16 7.78
C THR A 313 -5.41 -7.67 7.25
N TRP A 314 -5.43 -8.86 6.66
CA TRP A 314 -6.67 -9.52 6.30
C TRP A 314 -7.20 -10.30 7.50
N ASP A 315 -8.40 -9.92 7.97
CA ASP A 315 -9.15 -10.60 9.06
C ASP A 315 -8.28 -11.01 10.26
N LYS A 316 -7.34 -10.11 10.68
CA LYS A 316 -6.38 -10.35 11.77
C LYS A 316 -5.43 -11.54 11.54
N GLN A 317 -5.40 -12.09 10.33
CA GLN A 317 -4.43 -13.08 9.91
C GLN A 317 -3.11 -12.41 9.52
N ARG A 318 -2.05 -13.19 9.39
CA ARG A 318 -0.76 -12.67 8.89
C ARG A 318 -0.71 -12.57 7.36
N LEU A 319 -1.81 -12.17 6.75
CA LEU A 319 -1.92 -11.92 5.31
C LEU A 319 -2.02 -10.41 5.08
N VAL A 320 -1.29 -9.92 4.10
CA VAL A 320 -1.37 -8.52 3.69
C VAL A 320 -2.69 -8.28 2.99
N ALA A 321 -3.50 -7.36 3.51
CA ALA A 321 -4.69 -6.89 2.82
C ALA A 321 -4.40 -5.70 1.91
N SER A 322 -3.49 -4.80 2.33
CA SER A 322 -3.04 -3.67 1.54
C SER A 322 -1.73 -3.10 2.11
N ALA A 323 -0.93 -2.46 1.26
CA ALA A 323 0.25 -1.68 1.65
C ALA A 323 0.49 -0.58 0.61
N TYR A 324 0.69 0.67 1.08
CA TYR A 324 0.89 1.82 0.20
C TYR A 324 1.44 3.03 0.96
N PRO A 325 2.13 3.97 0.28
CA PRO A 325 2.52 5.23 0.90
C PRO A 325 1.29 6.12 1.13
N LEU A 326 1.18 6.71 2.33
CA LEU A 326 0.20 7.75 2.61
C LEU A 326 0.65 9.07 1.98
N THR A 327 -0.29 9.76 1.35
CA THR A 327 -0.12 11.10 0.80
C THR A 327 -1.17 12.04 1.40
N PRO A 328 -0.91 13.35 1.46
CA PRO A 328 -1.85 14.38 1.93
C PRO A 328 -3.23 14.36 1.29
#